data_b6b574b1c9e0bbc9a845172d680eeeb7
#
_entry.id   b6b574b1c9e0bbc9a845172d680eeeb7
#
_cell.length_a   1.000
_cell.length_b   1.000
_cell.length_c   1.000
_cell.angle_alpha   90.00
_cell.angle_beta   90.00
_cell.angle_gamma   90.00
#
_symmetry.space_group_name_H-M   'P 1'
#
loop_
_entity.id
_entity.type
_entity.pdbx_description
1 polymer ?
#
loop_
_entity_poly.entity_id
_entity_poly.type
_entity_poly.pdbx_seq_one_letter_code
_entity_poly.pdbx_strand_id
1 'polypeptide(L)'
;GINNQISGGNTNVVGGGSGINVDNSEFSVSVGGRNNDVSGSNFAVIGGGFNNAISGSERASIAGGSTNKIIDAFAAAIGGGQGNLVANKASAIAGGESNTIKEQLIDGGYNFIGAGVSNTISGSQSSIAGGNNNIIRSRRSITLGGTQQVIGANDAVTAGNYSIVQPTHNGAFVFSDSITTDTLSSGANTMVLSF
;
A
#
# COMPACT_ATOMS: atom_id res chain seq x y z
N GLY A 1 -29.83 8.53 2.47
CA GLY A 1 -29.22 7.50 1.64
C GLY A 1 -30.14 6.31 1.44
N ILE A 2 -29.76 5.43 0.53
CA ILE A 2 -30.53 4.23 0.21
C ILE A 2 -29.73 2.99 0.60
N ASN A 3 -30.38 2.04 1.31
CA ASN A 3 -29.79 0.75 1.73
C ASN A 3 -28.49 0.88 2.52
N ASN A 4 -28.39 1.90 3.36
CA ASN A 4 -27.27 2.03 4.28
C ASN A 4 -27.58 1.25 5.58
N GLN A 5 -26.57 0.58 6.11
CA GLN A 5 -26.71 -0.26 7.30
C GLN A 5 -25.63 0.08 8.33
N ILE A 6 -26.03 0.14 9.60
CA ILE A 6 -25.13 0.08 10.75
C ILE A 6 -25.61 -1.10 11.60
N SER A 7 -24.75 -2.07 11.85
CA SER A 7 -25.06 -3.23 12.68
C SER A 7 -23.90 -3.58 13.61
N GLY A 8 -24.19 -3.85 14.87
CA GLY A 8 -23.18 -4.07 15.91
C GLY A 8 -22.34 -2.83 16.23
N GLY A 9 -21.64 -2.88 17.36
CA GLY A 9 -20.78 -1.77 17.83
C GLY A 9 -21.51 -0.53 18.29
N ASN A 10 -20.73 0.46 18.73
CA ASN A 10 -21.23 1.71 19.27
C ASN A 10 -20.67 2.93 18.52
N THR A 11 -21.46 4.00 18.48
CA THR A 11 -21.01 5.33 18.01
C THR A 11 -20.51 5.33 16.55
N ASN A 12 -21.12 4.56 15.68
CA ASN A 12 -20.79 4.55 14.26
C ASN A 12 -21.62 5.60 13.50
N VAL A 13 -21.06 6.14 12.43
CA VAL A 13 -21.72 7.16 11.61
C VAL A 13 -21.71 6.78 10.13
N VAL A 14 -22.89 6.83 9.51
CA VAL A 14 -23.04 6.83 8.05
C VAL A 14 -23.63 8.16 7.62
N GLY A 15 -22.86 8.99 6.96
CA GLY A 15 -23.23 10.36 6.59
C GLY A 15 -24.18 10.47 5.39
N GLY A 16 -24.33 9.39 4.60
CA GLY A 16 -25.18 9.40 3.40
C GLY A 16 -24.81 8.29 2.42
N GLY A 17 -25.07 8.49 1.13
CA GLY A 17 -24.69 7.54 0.09
C GLY A 17 -25.68 6.38 -0.10
N SER A 18 -25.23 5.32 -0.75
CA SER A 18 -26.03 4.14 -1.08
C SER A 18 -25.25 2.85 -0.88
N GLY A 19 -25.88 1.87 -0.21
CA GLY A 19 -25.25 0.58 0.05
C GLY A 19 -24.04 0.67 0.98
N ILE A 20 -23.99 1.64 1.85
CA ILE A 20 -22.94 1.78 2.86
C ILE A 20 -23.18 0.79 3.98
N ASN A 21 -22.16 0.04 4.37
CA ASN A 21 -22.21 -0.86 5.50
C ASN A 21 -21.17 -0.49 6.55
N VAL A 22 -21.58 -0.45 7.81
CA VAL A 22 -20.69 -0.37 8.98
C VAL A 22 -21.13 -1.47 9.95
N ASP A 23 -20.34 -2.51 10.08
CA ASP A 23 -20.70 -3.70 10.85
C ASP A 23 -19.64 -4.08 11.88
N ASN A 24 -20.07 -4.51 13.06
CA ASN A 24 -19.21 -4.96 14.17
C ASN A 24 -17.99 -4.03 14.41
N SER A 25 -18.21 -2.72 14.34
CA SER A 25 -17.17 -1.69 14.44
C SER A 25 -17.56 -0.66 15.47
N GLU A 26 -16.58 -0.06 16.15
CA GLU A 26 -16.82 1.02 17.10
C GLU A 26 -16.16 2.32 16.66
N PHE A 27 -16.83 3.46 16.90
CA PHE A 27 -16.33 4.80 16.56
C PHE A 27 -15.90 4.92 15.10
N SER A 28 -16.58 4.23 14.20
CA SER A 28 -16.21 4.19 12.78
C SER A 28 -17.15 5.03 11.93
N VAL A 29 -16.62 5.58 10.85
CA VAL A 29 -17.32 6.56 10.02
C VAL A 29 -17.22 6.21 8.54
N SER A 30 -18.37 6.19 7.84
CA SER A 30 -18.40 6.20 6.38
C SER A 30 -19.24 7.39 5.92
N VAL A 31 -18.60 8.41 5.34
CA VAL A 31 -19.26 9.70 5.08
C VAL A 31 -20.23 9.65 3.91
N GLY A 32 -19.96 8.86 2.88
CA GLY A 32 -20.85 8.81 1.72
C GLY A 32 -20.34 7.89 0.60
N GLY A 33 -20.79 8.17 -0.60
CA GLY A 33 -20.42 7.38 -1.77
C GLY A 33 -21.34 6.17 -1.99
N ARG A 34 -20.80 5.10 -2.55
CA ARG A 34 -21.58 3.92 -2.89
C ARG A 34 -20.84 2.63 -2.59
N ASN A 35 -21.51 1.68 -1.94
CA ASN A 35 -21.01 0.35 -1.60
C ASN A 35 -19.69 0.37 -0.80
N ASN A 36 -19.52 1.35 0.08
CA ASN A 36 -18.36 1.36 0.99
C ASN A 36 -18.65 0.51 2.22
N ASP A 37 -17.66 -0.28 2.67
CA ASP A 37 -17.79 -1.24 3.76
C ASP A 37 -16.75 -1.02 4.85
N VAL A 38 -17.21 -0.97 6.11
CA VAL A 38 -16.35 -1.00 7.30
C VAL A 38 -16.84 -2.16 8.16
N SER A 39 -16.02 -3.18 8.33
CA SER A 39 -16.40 -4.37 9.08
C SER A 39 -15.32 -4.81 10.08
N GLY A 40 -15.73 -5.15 11.31
CA GLY A 40 -14.83 -5.61 12.37
C GLY A 40 -13.67 -4.64 12.67
N SER A 41 -13.88 -3.34 12.50
CA SER A 41 -12.80 -2.33 12.50
C SER A 41 -13.14 -1.15 13.38
N ASN A 42 -12.33 -0.90 14.41
CA ASN A 42 -12.55 0.22 15.32
C ASN A 42 -11.79 1.47 14.89
N PHE A 43 -12.38 2.64 15.11
CA PHE A 43 -11.79 3.93 14.71
C PHE A 43 -11.45 4.01 13.22
N ALA A 44 -12.23 3.33 12.39
CA ALA A 44 -12.00 3.28 10.95
C ALA A 44 -12.78 4.38 10.21
N VAL A 45 -12.21 4.92 9.17
CA VAL A 45 -12.83 6.00 8.39
C VAL A 45 -12.76 5.71 6.89
N ILE A 46 -13.93 5.76 6.21
CA ILE A 46 -14.00 5.88 4.76
C ILE A 46 -14.63 7.25 4.44
N GLY A 47 -13.85 8.14 3.83
CA GLY A 47 -14.33 9.48 3.46
C GLY A 47 -15.36 9.49 2.34
N GLY A 48 -15.43 8.45 1.53
CA GLY A 48 -16.40 8.30 0.45
C GLY A 48 -15.88 7.44 -0.70
N GLY A 49 -16.41 7.67 -1.92
CA GLY A 49 -15.99 6.95 -3.13
C GLY A 49 -16.86 5.72 -3.44
N PHE A 50 -16.29 4.77 -4.15
CA PHE A 50 -17.01 3.60 -4.64
C PHE A 50 -16.34 2.29 -4.25
N ASN A 51 -17.07 1.40 -3.60
CA ASN A 51 -16.65 0.03 -3.29
C ASN A 51 -15.31 -0.05 -2.51
N ASN A 52 -15.05 0.91 -1.62
CA ASN A 52 -13.90 0.87 -0.73
C ASN A 52 -14.22 0.04 0.51
N ALA A 53 -13.23 -0.69 1.05
CA ALA A 53 -13.46 -1.57 2.18
C ALA A 53 -12.34 -1.50 3.23
N ILE A 54 -12.72 -1.46 4.51
CA ILE A 54 -11.83 -1.64 5.65
C ILE A 54 -12.36 -2.82 6.48
N SER A 55 -11.56 -3.85 6.65
CA SER A 55 -11.95 -5.02 7.43
C SER A 55 -10.86 -5.48 8.41
N GLY A 56 -11.25 -5.87 9.61
CA GLY A 56 -10.35 -6.37 10.66
C GLY A 56 -9.26 -5.39 11.07
N SER A 57 -9.46 -4.08 10.85
CA SER A 57 -8.39 -3.08 10.91
C SER A 57 -8.71 -1.96 11.91
N GLU A 58 -7.88 -1.78 12.92
CA GLU A 58 -8.04 -0.70 13.89
C GLU A 58 -7.30 0.57 13.43
N ARG A 59 -7.93 1.75 13.60
CA ARG A 59 -7.37 3.07 13.22
C ARG A 59 -6.98 3.19 11.75
N ALA A 60 -7.75 2.57 10.88
CA ALA A 60 -7.49 2.57 9.46
C ALA A 60 -8.29 3.65 8.72
N SER A 61 -7.76 4.16 7.62
CA SER A 61 -8.45 5.18 6.85
C SER A 61 -8.31 5.02 5.34
N ILE A 62 -9.43 5.22 4.63
CA ILE A 62 -9.45 5.40 3.17
C ILE A 62 -10.11 6.75 2.91
N ALA A 63 -9.37 7.72 2.35
CA ALA A 63 -9.96 9.03 2.10
C ALA A 63 -11.02 8.99 0.98
N GLY A 64 -10.85 8.11 -0.01
CA GLY A 64 -11.81 7.95 -1.10
C GLY A 64 -11.30 7.07 -2.23
N GLY A 65 -11.77 7.34 -3.47
CA GLY A 65 -11.39 6.57 -4.65
C GLY A 65 -12.30 5.38 -4.92
N SER A 66 -11.77 4.37 -5.58
CA SER A 66 -12.55 3.21 -6.01
C SER A 66 -11.85 1.90 -5.69
N THR A 67 -12.58 0.95 -5.13
CA THR A 67 -12.13 -0.43 -4.87
C THR A 67 -10.84 -0.56 -4.04
N ASN A 68 -10.51 0.46 -3.25
CA ASN A 68 -9.37 0.41 -2.34
C ASN A 68 -9.71 -0.44 -1.11
N LYS A 69 -8.72 -1.18 -0.58
CA LYS A 69 -8.93 -2.10 0.54
C LYS A 69 -7.84 -1.99 1.61
N ILE A 70 -8.26 -2.00 2.87
CA ILE A 70 -7.38 -2.20 4.04
C ILE A 70 -7.89 -3.45 4.77
N ILE A 71 -7.00 -4.43 4.99
CA ILE A 71 -7.38 -5.72 5.55
C ILE A 71 -6.38 -6.11 6.65
N ASP A 72 -6.88 -6.44 7.85
CA ASP A 72 -6.10 -6.91 9.01
C ASP A 72 -4.86 -6.04 9.30
N ALA A 73 -5.00 -4.72 9.16
CA ALA A 73 -3.90 -3.76 9.24
C ALA A 73 -4.15 -2.67 10.30
N PHE A 74 -3.34 -2.63 11.34
CA PHE A 74 -3.41 -1.59 12.37
C PHE A 74 -2.78 -0.28 11.87
N ALA A 75 -3.47 0.85 12.06
CA ALA A 75 -2.99 2.20 11.71
C ALA A 75 -2.55 2.34 10.24
N ALA A 76 -3.31 1.77 9.33
CA ALA A 76 -3.03 1.81 7.90
C ALA A 76 -3.83 2.91 7.18
N ALA A 77 -3.29 3.41 6.06
CA ALA A 77 -3.96 4.46 5.31
C ALA A 77 -3.88 4.28 3.79
N ILE A 78 -4.97 4.63 3.10
CA ILE A 78 -4.98 4.82 1.64
C ILE A 78 -5.56 6.22 1.37
N GLY A 79 -4.77 7.08 0.70
CA GLY A 79 -5.22 8.43 0.36
C GLY A 79 -6.27 8.46 -0.75
N GLY A 80 -6.26 7.48 -1.65
CA GLY A 80 -7.24 7.38 -2.73
C GLY A 80 -6.76 6.52 -3.89
N GLY A 81 -7.24 6.82 -5.11
CA GLY A 81 -6.90 6.05 -6.31
C GLY A 81 -7.83 4.86 -6.54
N GLN A 82 -7.34 3.85 -7.25
CA GLN A 82 -8.13 2.70 -7.64
C GLN A 82 -7.45 1.37 -7.33
N GLY A 83 -8.15 0.45 -6.69
CA GLY A 83 -7.70 -0.93 -6.50
C GLY A 83 -6.45 -1.09 -5.62
N ASN A 84 -6.13 -0.11 -4.78
CA ASN A 84 -4.97 -0.19 -3.88
C ASN A 84 -5.27 -1.08 -2.68
N LEU A 85 -4.28 -1.83 -2.21
CA LEU A 85 -4.41 -2.75 -1.08
C LEU A 85 -3.33 -2.52 -0.02
N VAL A 86 -3.75 -2.32 1.23
CA VAL A 86 -2.85 -2.38 2.40
C VAL A 86 -3.30 -3.52 3.30
N ALA A 87 -2.41 -4.50 3.49
CA ALA A 87 -2.58 -5.62 4.42
C ALA A 87 -1.33 -5.74 5.31
N ASN A 88 -0.92 -4.62 5.90
CA ASN A 88 0.26 -4.54 6.76
C ASN A 88 0.14 -3.35 7.72
N LYS A 89 0.60 -3.51 8.97
CA LYS A 89 0.49 -2.50 10.02
C LYS A 89 1.28 -1.22 9.71
N ALA A 90 0.78 -0.08 10.16
CA ALA A 90 1.42 1.24 10.08
C ALA A 90 1.99 1.55 8.68
N SER A 91 1.24 1.17 7.65
CA SER A 91 1.66 1.30 6.26
C SER A 91 0.68 2.16 5.47
N ALA A 92 1.18 2.84 4.45
CA ALA A 92 0.34 3.74 3.69
C ALA A 92 0.61 3.70 2.18
N ILE A 93 -0.48 3.89 1.41
CA ILE A 93 -0.45 4.17 -0.02
C ILE A 93 -1.10 5.54 -0.22
N ALA A 94 -0.35 6.52 -0.74
CA ALA A 94 -0.92 7.84 -0.97
C ALA A 94 -1.95 7.87 -2.11
N GLY A 95 -1.76 7.04 -3.14
CA GLY A 95 -2.70 6.94 -4.26
C GLY A 95 -2.24 6.04 -5.39
N GLY A 96 -2.73 6.31 -6.61
CA GLY A 96 -2.39 5.55 -7.80
C GLY A 96 -3.32 4.37 -8.06
N GLU A 97 -2.85 3.39 -8.83
CA GLU A 97 -3.67 2.26 -9.29
C GLU A 97 -3.01 0.92 -8.98
N SER A 98 -3.75 0.01 -8.38
CA SER A 98 -3.33 -1.38 -8.15
C SER A 98 -2.03 -1.54 -7.35
N ASN A 99 -1.69 -0.56 -6.51
CA ASN A 99 -0.54 -0.66 -5.63
C ASN A 99 -0.85 -1.57 -4.43
N THR A 100 0.13 -2.36 -3.99
CA THR A 100 -0.08 -3.36 -2.95
C THR A 100 1.01 -3.32 -1.88
N ILE A 101 0.61 -3.19 -0.63
CA ILE A 101 1.46 -3.46 0.54
C ILE A 101 0.87 -4.67 1.26
N LYS A 102 1.62 -5.77 1.33
CA LYS A 102 1.20 -7.00 2.01
C LYS A 102 2.27 -7.54 2.93
N GLU A 103 1.87 -8.25 3.95
CA GLU A 103 2.79 -8.87 4.88
C GLU A 103 3.36 -10.18 4.32
N GLN A 104 4.68 -10.34 4.39
CA GLN A 104 5.38 -11.62 4.21
C GLN A 104 6.19 -12.02 5.44
N LEU A 105 6.34 -11.13 6.43
CA LEU A 105 7.19 -11.35 7.60
C LEU A 105 6.41 -11.04 8.88
N ILE A 106 6.51 -11.88 9.89
CA ILE A 106 5.75 -11.85 11.14
C ILE A 106 5.84 -10.50 11.91
N ASP A 107 6.88 -9.72 11.73
CA ASP A 107 7.08 -8.38 12.33
C ASP A 107 7.11 -7.24 11.30
N GLY A 108 6.50 -7.46 10.15
CA GLY A 108 6.47 -6.49 9.05
C GLY A 108 5.62 -5.26 9.37
N GLY A 109 5.85 -4.20 8.64
CA GLY A 109 5.12 -2.93 8.74
C GLY A 109 5.97 -1.74 8.37
N TYR A 110 5.37 -0.53 8.54
CA TYR A 110 6.03 0.74 8.26
C TYR A 110 6.47 0.88 6.79
N ASN A 111 5.60 0.46 5.87
CA ASN A 111 5.85 0.57 4.44
C ASN A 111 5.10 1.76 3.83
N PHE A 112 5.66 2.31 2.78
CA PHE A 112 5.06 3.43 2.08
C PHE A 112 5.15 3.28 0.56
N ILE A 113 4.01 3.48 -0.13
CA ILE A 113 3.99 3.70 -1.59
C ILE A 113 3.41 5.09 -1.84
N GLY A 114 4.22 5.97 -2.46
CA GLY A 114 3.78 7.32 -2.78
C GLY A 114 2.63 7.33 -3.77
N ALA A 115 2.82 6.73 -4.92
CA ALA A 115 1.79 6.59 -5.96
C ALA A 115 2.28 5.65 -7.09
N GLY A 116 1.64 5.73 -8.26
CA GLY A 116 2.03 4.97 -9.45
C GLY A 116 1.11 3.80 -9.72
N VAL A 117 1.58 2.85 -10.51
CA VAL A 117 0.76 1.72 -10.98
C VAL A 117 1.43 0.39 -10.66
N SER A 118 0.69 -0.53 -10.07
CA SER A 118 1.12 -1.92 -9.83
C SER A 118 2.41 -2.07 -9.01
N ASN A 119 2.72 -1.13 -8.14
CA ASN A 119 3.88 -1.24 -7.25
C ASN A 119 3.56 -2.15 -6.06
N THR A 120 4.53 -2.96 -5.63
CA THR A 120 4.33 -3.93 -4.56
C THR A 120 5.44 -3.88 -3.51
N ILE A 121 5.07 -3.78 -2.24
CA ILE A 121 5.96 -4.02 -1.10
C ILE A 121 5.46 -5.24 -0.34
N SER A 122 6.33 -6.24 -0.18
CA SER A 122 6.09 -7.41 0.68
C SER A 122 7.16 -7.58 1.76
N GLY A 123 8.05 -6.62 1.88
CA GLY A 123 9.00 -6.48 2.98
C GLY A 123 8.49 -5.60 4.12
N SER A 124 9.42 -5.02 4.89
CA SER A 124 9.11 -4.10 5.98
C SER A 124 10.03 -2.89 6.00
N GLN A 125 9.55 -1.77 6.57
CA GLN A 125 10.34 -0.53 6.69
C GLN A 125 10.88 -0.05 5.34
N SER A 126 10.09 -0.23 4.29
CA SER A 126 10.53 -0.01 2.91
C SER A 126 9.62 0.98 2.19
N SER A 127 10.14 1.66 1.19
CA SER A 127 9.35 2.62 0.45
C SER A 127 9.57 2.57 -1.06
N ILE A 128 8.46 2.81 -1.79
CA ILE A 128 8.46 3.07 -3.23
C ILE A 128 7.91 4.48 -3.42
N ALA A 129 8.72 5.40 -3.94
CA ALA A 129 8.25 6.77 -4.17
C ALA A 129 7.16 6.82 -5.24
N GLY A 130 7.26 5.98 -6.26
CA GLY A 130 6.26 5.87 -7.33
C GLY A 130 6.76 5.03 -8.50
N GLY A 131 6.19 5.28 -9.69
CA GLY A 131 6.57 4.56 -10.91
C GLY A 131 5.64 3.40 -11.24
N ASN A 132 6.12 2.46 -12.01
CA ASN A 132 5.31 1.38 -12.54
C ASN A 132 5.96 0.01 -12.30
N ASN A 133 5.21 -0.91 -11.73
CA ASN A 133 5.60 -2.31 -11.59
C ASN A 133 6.89 -2.53 -10.78
N ASN A 134 7.13 -1.70 -9.76
CA ASN A 134 8.28 -1.82 -8.88
C ASN A 134 7.98 -2.76 -7.71
N ILE A 135 8.94 -3.61 -7.32
CA ILE A 135 8.74 -4.64 -6.31
C ILE A 135 9.86 -4.60 -5.27
N ILE A 136 9.48 -4.48 -3.98
CA ILE A 136 10.41 -4.66 -2.85
C ILE A 136 9.94 -5.88 -2.05
N ARG A 137 10.85 -6.87 -1.88
CA ARG A 137 10.62 -8.09 -1.08
C ARG A 137 11.42 -8.12 0.22
N SER A 138 12.19 -7.11 0.50
CA SER A 138 13.21 -7.03 1.55
C SER A 138 12.88 -5.95 2.58
N ARG A 139 13.78 -5.76 3.55
CA ARG A 139 13.64 -4.76 4.62
C ARG A 139 14.51 -3.54 4.39
N ARG A 140 14.07 -2.37 4.88
CA ARG A 140 14.81 -1.10 4.90
C ARG A 140 15.34 -0.72 3.52
N SER A 141 14.50 -0.90 2.50
CA SER A 141 14.90 -0.71 1.10
C SER A 141 14.04 0.36 0.44
N ILE A 142 14.61 1.02 -0.54
CA ILE A 142 13.96 2.15 -1.21
C ILE A 142 14.03 2.00 -2.72
N THR A 143 12.90 2.20 -3.39
CA THR A 143 12.83 2.45 -4.83
C THR A 143 12.46 3.92 -5.03
N LEU A 144 13.36 4.68 -5.66
CA LEU A 144 13.14 6.12 -5.89
C LEU A 144 12.16 6.41 -7.04
N GLY A 145 11.79 5.40 -7.80
CA GLY A 145 10.87 5.49 -8.92
C GLY A 145 11.44 4.89 -10.19
N GLY A 146 10.63 4.85 -11.25
CA GLY A 146 10.98 4.23 -12.52
C GLY A 146 10.10 3.03 -12.82
N THR A 147 10.61 2.08 -13.60
CA THR A 147 9.80 0.98 -14.09
C THR A 147 10.48 -0.38 -13.87
N GLN A 148 9.71 -1.38 -13.44
CA GLN A 148 10.14 -2.78 -13.32
C GLN A 148 11.40 -2.97 -12.46
N GLN A 149 11.52 -2.25 -11.37
CA GLN A 149 12.63 -2.43 -10.43
C GLN A 149 12.31 -3.55 -9.44
N VAL A 150 13.32 -4.31 -9.05
CA VAL A 150 13.17 -5.39 -8.08
C VAL A 150 14.26 -5.32 -7.01
N ILE A 151 13.87 -5.20 -5.74
CA ILE A 151 14.79 -5.31 -4.61
C ILE A 151 14.51 -6.60 -3.85
N GLY A 152 15.48 -7.52 -3.88
CA GLY A 152 15.45 -8.77 -3.13
C GLY A 152 16.25 -8.74 -1.83
N ALA A 153 17.22 -7.85 -1.69
CA ALA A 153 18.13 -7.75 -0.55
C ALA A 153 17.77 -6.59 0.40
N ASN A 154 18.21 -6.66 1.65
CA ASN A 154 17.97 -5.63 2.66
C ASN A 154 18.88 -4.40 2.45
N ASP A 155 18.45 -3.26 3.01
CA ASP A 155 19.23 -2.02 3.02
C ASP A 155 19.64 -1.52 1.63
N ALA A 156 18.85 -1.82 0.62
CA ALA A 156 19.19 -1.56 -0.77
C ALA A 156 18.37 -0.42 -1.39
N VAL A 157 18.93 0.19 -2.42
CA VAL A 157 18.28 1.29 -3.15
C VAL A 157 18.31 1.02 -4.65
N THR A 158 17.18 1.30 -5.31
CA THR A 158 17.10 1.30 -6.78
C THR A 158 16.54 2.61 -7.31
N ALA A 159 16.95 2.98 -8.53
CA ALA A 159 16.39 4.09 -9.27
C ALA A 159 16.49 3.84 -10.79
N GLY A 160 15.63 4.51 -11.56
CA GLY A 160 15.59 4.38 -13.02
C GLY A 160 14.73 3.22 -13.49
N ASN A 161 15.15 2.52 -14.55
CA ASN A 161 14.38 1.43 -15.12
C ASN A 161 15.14 0.12 -15.04
N TYR A 162 14.43 -1.01 -14.84
CA TYR A 162 15.00 -2.35 -14.85
C TYR A 162 16.18 -2.57 -13.89
N SER A 163 16.23 -1.82 -12.77
CA SER A 163 17.26 -1.99 -11.73
C SER A 163 16.91 -3.15 -10.82
N ILE A 164 17.80 -4.13 -10.67
CA ILE A 164 17.57 -5.32 -9.86
C ILE A 164 18.66 -5.49 -8.81
N VAL A 165 18.28 -5.54 -7.55
CA VAL A 165 19.15 -5.96 -6.45
C VAL A 165 18.86 -7.41 -6.10
N GLN A 166 19.86 -8.26 -6.26
CA GLN A 166 19.77 -9.70 -5.99
C GLN A 166 19.65 -9.99 -4.47
N PRO A 167 19.02 -11.09 -4.05
CA PRO A 167 18.70 -11.33 -2.64
C PRO A 167 19.87 -11.38 -1.66
N THR A 168 21.07 -11.67 -2.14
CA THR A 168 22.31 -11.75 -1.32
C THR A 168 23.11 -10.45 -1.28
N HIS A 169 22.72 -9.43 -2.05
CA HIS A 169 23.47 -8.19 -2.21
C HIS A 169 22.96 -7.07 -1.30
N ASN A 170 22.99 -7.30 0.02
CA ASN A 170 22.57 -6.28 0.99
C ASN A 170 23.39 -4.98 0.84
N GLY A 171 22.75 -3.84 1.06
CA GLY A 171 23.36 -2.52 0.98
C GLY A 171 23.72 -2.07 -0.45
N ALA A 172 23.23 -2.75 -1.49
CA ALA A 172 23.55 -2.36 -2.85
C ALA A 172 22.71 -1.17 -3.34
N PHE A 173 23.32 -0.31 -4.13
CA PHE A 173 22.65 0.74 -4.88
C PHE A 173 22.74 0.44 -6.38
N VAL A 174 21.59 0.42 -7.07
CA VAL A 174 21.55 0.20 -8.53
C VAL A 174 20.75 1.34 -9.18
N PHE A 175 21.40 2.03 -10.09
CA PHE A 175 20.76 3.00 -10.98
C PHE A 175 20.90 2.52 -12.43
N SER A 176 19.79 2.57 -13.17
CA SER A 176 19.79 2.24 -14.60
C SER A 176 18.87 3.18 -15.36
N ASP A 177 19.35 3.73 -16.45
CA ASP A 177 18.53 4.43 -17.44
C ASP A 177 18.06 3.52 -18.59
N SER A 178 18.46 2.24 -18.57
CA SER A 178 18.08 1.26 -19.59
C SER A 178 16.57 1.15 -19.76
N ILE A 179 16.14 0.99 -20.98
CA ILE A 179 14.71 0.83 -21.32
C ILE A 179 14.35 -0.61 -21.70
N THR A 180 15.33 -1.51 -21.80
CA THR A 180 15.09 -2.86 -22.33
C THR A 180 15.84 -3.98 -21.61
N THR A 181 16.84 -3.67 -20.78
CA THR A 181 17.71 -4.69 -20.16
C THR A 181 17.83 -4.48 -18.66
N ASP A 182 17.83 -5.58 -17.92
CA ASP A 182 18.03 -5.57 -16.48
C ASP A 182 19.45 -5.14 -16.11
N THR A 183 19.58 -4.18 -15.21
CA THR A 183 20.85 -3.83 -14.57
C THR A 183 20.92 -4.49 -13.20
N LEU A 184 21.82 -5.45 -13.05
CA LEU A 184 21.96 -6.25 -11.84
C LEU A 184 22.96 -5.65 -10.86
N SER A 185 22.68 -5.77 -9.55
CA SER A 185 23.70 -5.52 -8.53
C SER A 185 24.88 -6.48 -8.65
N SER A 186 26.10 -5.99 -8.46
CA SER A 186 27.35 -6.75 -8.60
C SER A 186 27.85 -7.41 -7.32
N GLY A 187 27.30 -7.03 -6.16
CA GLY A 187 27.69 -7.55 -4.85
C GLY A 187 27.00 -6.79 -3.72
N ALA A 188 27.25 -7.21 -2.48
CA ALA A 188 26.82 -6.48 -1.30
C ALA A 188 27.62 -5.19 -1.15
N ASN A 189 26.95 -4.12 -0.64
CA ASN A 189 27.55 -2.79 -0.44
C ASN A 189 28.22 -2.21 -1.70
N THR A 190 27.69 -2.52 -2.87
CA THR A 190 28.19 -2.00 -4.16
C THR A 190 27.25 -0.98 -4.77
N MET A 191 27.82 -0.08 -5.56
CA MET A 191 27.06 0.82 -6.43
C MET A 191 27.24 0.40 -7.89
N VAL A 192 26.13 0.28 -8.59
CA VAL A 192 26.12 0.01 -10.04
C VAL A 192 25.39 1.15 -10.73
N LEU A 193 26.05 1.78 -11.68
CA LEU A 193 25.49 2.81 -12.54
C LEU A 193 25.55 2.32 -13.98
N SER A 194 24.41 2.35 -14.67
CA SER A 194 24.29 1.98 -16.08
C SER A 194 23.61 3.11 -16.82
N PHE A 195 24.24 3.57 -17.89
CA PHE A 195 23.79 4.66 -18.76
C PHE A 195 23.64 4.16 -20.19
#